data_5c1fcf3625e198a944ceff188185eb97
#
_entry.id   5c1fcf3625e198a944ceff188185eb97
#
_cell.length_a   1.000
_cell.length_b   1.000
_cell.length_c   1.000
_cell.angle_alpha   90.00
_cell.angle_beta   90.00
_cell.angle_gamma   90.00
#
_symmetry.space_group_name_H-M   'P 1'
#
loop_
_entity.id
_entity.type
_entity.pdbx_description
1 polymer ?
#
loop_
_entity_poly.entity_id
_entity_poly.type
_entity_poly.pdbx_seq_one_letter_code
_entity_poly.pdbx_strand_id
1 'polypeptide(L)'
;MKFKYIFLSVLFLGLMAFETDVENPGANYPDAYLDIDSGDADFSTYVSMGESITAGVSDNSLFAAAQMNSYPNIMAGVMSMAGGGDFTQPYVSDNVGGINVGGQQFWGPRLFFNGAGPAFVSGSITTEATNVVPGPYSNMAMPYAIAGSFVVPGVGSMEGLMAGQANPWYVRSASSNNATMVGDAMMQQPTSYKTLCALPCAP
;
A
#
# COMPACT_ATOMS: atom_id res chain seq x y z
N MET A 1 -14.35 -7.59 -60.97
CA MET A 1 -13.28 -8.20 -60.15
C MET A 1 -12.21 -7.23 -59.66
N LYS A 2 -12.21 -5.95 -60.01
CA LYS A 2 -11.15 -4.99 -59.59
C LYS A 2 -11.47 -4.25 -58.26
N PHE A 3 -12.73 -4.22 -57.82
CA PHE A 3 -13.11 -3.50 -56.57
C PHE A 3 -12.79 -4.25 -55.27
N LYS A 4 -12.68 -5.58 -55.28
CA LYS A 4 -12.37 -6.38 -54.10
C LYS A 4 -10.91 -6.17 -53.57
N TYR A 5 -9.98 -5.88 -54.47
CA TYR A 5 -8.58 -5.69 -54.10
C TYR A 5 -8.29 -4.28 -53.60
N ILE A 6 -9.08 -3.29 -54.04
CA ILE A 6 -8.95 -1.92 -53.52
C ILE A 6 -9.42 -1.85 -52.04
N PHE A 7 -10.47 -2.58 -51.69
CA PHE A 7 -10.96 -2.63 -50.29
C PHE A 7 -9.99 -3.36 -49.37
N LEU A 8 -9.32 -4.39 -49.84
CA LEU A 8 -8.33 -5.15 -49.08
C LEU A 8 -7.05 -4.34 -48.84
N SER A 9 -6.60 -3.56 -49.86
CA SER A 9 -5.42 -2.70 -49.71
C SER A 9 -5.67 -1.48 -48.79
N VAL A 10 -6.87 -0.89 -48.81
CA VAL A 10 -7.23 0.19 -47.90
C VAL A 10 -7.37 -0.31 -46.44
N LEU A 11 -7.87 -1.53 -46.25
CA LEU A 11 -7.94 -2.16 -44.94
C LEU A 11 -6.53 -2.49 -44.39
N PHE A 12 -5.61 -2.92 -45.25
CA PHE A 12 -4.23 -3.21 -44.88
C PHE A 12 -3.41 -1.94 -44.60
N LEU A 13 -3.64 -0.86 -45.33
CA LEU A 13 -3.06 0.46 -45.00
C LEU A 13 -3.64 1.06 -43.70
N GLY A 14 -4.90 0.81 -43.38
CA GLY A 14 -5.52 1.25 -42.12
C GLY A 14 -4.98 0.51 -40.91
N LEU A 15 -4.56 -0.74 -41.04
CA LEU A 15 -3.94 -1.53 -39.98
C LEU A 15 -2.47 -1.16 -39.73
N MET A 16 -1.76 -0.58 -40.71
CA MET A 16 -0.39 -0.09 -40.53
C MET A 16 -0.31 1.32 -39.94
N ALA A 17 -1.45 2.04 -39.87
CA ALA A 17 -1.50 3.40 -39.28
C ALA A 17 -1.73 3.41 -37.76
N PHE A 18 -1.78 2.24 -37.12
CA PHE A 18 -1.85 2.09 -35.66
C PHE A 18 -0.57 1.49 -35.09
N GLU A 19 0.59 1.71 -35.72
CA GLU A 19 1.80 1.78 -34.93
C GLU A 19 1.73 3.12 -34.18
N THR A 20 1.06 3.10 -33.03
CA THR A 20 1.45 4.03 -31.99
C THR A 20 2.89 3.63 -31.68
N ASP A 21 3.86 4.41 -32.12
CA ASP A 21 5.12 4.54 -31.42
C ASP A 21 4.74 4.98 -30.01
N VAL A 22 4.38 4.01 -29.19
CA VAL A 22 4.58 4.16 -27.76
C VAL A 22 6.09 4.15 -27.64
N GLU A 23 6.70 5.33 -27.89
CA GLU A 23 8.06 5.57 -27.41
C GLU A 23 8.06 5.04 -25.98
N ASN A 24 8.72 3.90 -25.78
CA ASN A 24 8.98 3.41 -24.44
C ASN A 24 9.73 4.54 -23.74
N PRO A 25 9.11 5.29 -22.81
CA PRO A 25 9.78 6.45 -22.19
C PRO A 25 11.06 6.03 -21.46
N GLY A 26 11.31 4.71 -21.29
CA GLY A 26 12.53 4.17 -20.71
C GLY A 26 13.63 3.82 -21.70
N ALA A 27 13.39 3.84 -23.04
CA ALA A 27 14.36 3.34 -24.00
C ALA A 27 15.35 4.40 -24.53
N ASN A 28 15.11 5.69 -24.32
CA ASN A 28 15.92 6.79 -24.85
C ASN A 28 16.03 8.02 -23.92
N TYR A 29 15.86 7.85 -22.63
CA TYR A 29 16.45 8.83 -21.76
C TYR A 29 17.95 8.52 -21.73
N PRO A 30 18.82 9.39 -22.28
CA PRO A 30 20.20 9.40 -21.83
C PRO A 30 20.13 9.46 -20.31
N ASP A 31 21.16 8.95 -19.62
CA ASP A 31 21.34 9.10 -18.16
C ASP A 31 21.23 10.57 -17.76
N ALA A 32 20.12 11.22 -18.09
CA ALA A 32 19.70 12.46 -17.51
C ALA A 32 19.40 12.07 -16.07
N TYR A 33 20.37 12.22 -15.20
CA TYR A 33 20.13 12.50 -13.80
C TYR A 33 18.95 13.46 -13.79
N LEU A 34 17.77 12.96 -13.45
CA LEU A 34 16.67 13.81 -13.07
C LEU A 34 17.18 14.45 -11.78
N ASP A 35 17.76 15.64 -11.92
CA ASP A 35 18.04 16.52 -10.78
C ASP A 35 16.66 16.92 -10.25
N ILE A 36 16.13 16.05 -9.37
CA ILE A 36 14.81 16.25 -8.77
C ILE A 36 15.02 17.22 -7.62
N ASP A 37 14.74 18.49 -7.90
CA ASP A 37 14.73 19.54 -6.89
C ASP A 37 13.36 19.57 -6.21
N SER A 38 13.34 19.51 -4.88
CA SER A 38 12.12 19.66 -4.09
C SER A 38 11.55 21.09 -4.13
N GLY A 39 12.29 22.06 -4.64
CA GLY A 39 11.96 23.48 -4.51
C GLY A 39 11.81 23.87 -3.04
N ASP A 40 10.71 24.52 -2.68
CA ASP A 40 10.40 24.91 -1.30
C ASP A 40 9.76 23.81 -0.46
N ALA A 41 9.55 22.61 -1.03
CA ALA A 41 8.93 21.50 -0.30
C ALA A 41 9.95 20.76 0.58
N ASP A 42 9.57 20.49 1.81
CA ASP A 42 10.37 19.73 2.78
C ASP A 42 9.83 18.30 2.89
N PHE A 43 10.58 17.34 2.40
CA PHE A 43 10.28 15.92 2.46
C PHE A 43 11.09 15.18 3.53
N SER A 44 11.79 15.87 4.42
CA SER A 44 12.68 15.28 5.42
C SER A 44 11.96 14.30 6.37
N THR A 45 10.67 14.56 6.65
CA THR A 45 9.83 13.67 7.46
C THR A 45 8.48 13.45 6.78
N TYR A 46 8.42 12.47 5.90
CA TYR A 46 7.18 12.08 5.24
C TYR A 46 6.42 11.03 6.05
N VAL A 47 5.15 11.31 6.39
CA VAL A 47 4.25 10.39 7.08
C VAL A 47 3.00 10.16 6.26
N SER A 48 2.63 8.89 6.11
CA SER A 48 1.42 8.46 5.41
C SER A 48 0.42 7.85 6.39
N MET A 49 -0.83 8.28 6.34
CA MET A 49 -1.95 7.73 7.09
C MET A 49 -3.02 7.25 6.13
N GLY A 50 -3.74 6.22 6.50
CA GLY A 50 -4.86 5.75 5.68
C GLY A 50 -5.35 4.38 6.09
N GLU A 51 -6.13 3.79 5.21
CA GLU A 51 -6.70 2.46 5.36
C GLU A 51 -5.96 1.43 4.47
N SER A 52 -6.66 0.40 4.02
CA SER A 52 -6.15 -0.76 3.29
C SER A 52 -5.25 -0.42 2.11
N ILE A 53 -5.63 0.55 1.26
CA ILE A 53 -4.86 0.94 0.07
C ILE A 53 -3.53 1.57 0.49
N THR A 54 -3.56 2.41 1.52
CA THR A 54 -2.35 3.06 2.05
C THR A 54 -1.43 2.05 2.74
N ALA A 55 -2.00 1.05 3.41
CA ALA A 55 -1.23 -0.04 4.02
C ALA A 55 -0.57 -0.96 2.99
N GLY A 56 -1.07 -0.99 1.76
CA GLY A 56 -0.63 -1.90 0.71
C GLY A 56 -1.42 -3.21 0.67
N VAL A 57 -2.67 -3.23 1.16
CA VAL A 57 -3.54 -4.40 1.01
C VAL A 57 -3.78 -4.67 -0.48
N SER A 58 -3.51 -5.87 -0.91
CA SER A 58 -3.74 -6.38 -2.26
C SER A 58 -4.21 -7.83 -2.16
N ASP A 59 -4.89 -8.31 -3.20
CA ASP A 59 -5.34 -9.71 -3.25
C ASP A 59 -6.09 -10.15 -1.99
N ASN A 60 -6.92 -9.27 -1.45
CA ASN A 60 -7.71 -9.46 -0.23
C ASN A 60 -6.89 -9.67 1.05
N SER A 61 -5.61 -9.29 1.09
CA SER A 61 -4.78 -9.45 2.29
C SER A 61 -3.62 -8.46 2.35
N LEU A 62 -2.99 -8.33 3.52
CA LEU A 62 -1.73 -7.61 3.69
C LEU A 62 -0.59 -8.62 3.72
N PHE A 63 0.43 -8.44 2.86
CA PHE A 63 1.62 -9.26 2.79
C PHE A 63 2.85 -8.41 2.45
N ALA A 64 4.04 -8.91 2.76
CA ALA A 64 5.26 -8.12 2.73
C ALA A 64 5.56 -7.48 1.36
N ALA A 65 5.43 -8.23 0.28
CA ALA A 65 5.68 -7.71 -1.07
C ALA A 65 4.67 -6.61 -1.47
N ALA A 66 3.40 -6.71 -1.04
CA ALA A 66 2.42 -5.66 -1.31
C ALA A 66 2.72 -4.39 -0.52
N GLN A 67 3.18 -4.50 0.72
CA GLN A 67 3.64 -3.35 1.50
C GLN A 67 4.83 -2.65 0.84
N MET A 68 5.80 -3.41 0.32
CA MET A 68 6.94 -2.85 -0.41
C MET A 68 6.51 -2.09 -1.67
N ASN A 69 5.40 -2.47 -2.28
CA ASN A 69 4.83 -1.86 -3.49
C ASN A 69 3.65 -0.95 -3.18
N SER A 70 3.40 -0.60 -1.91
CA SER A 70 2.38 0.36 -1.55
C SER A 70 2.71 1.75 -2.10
N TYR A 71 1.67 2.51 -2.47
CA TYR A 71 1.90 3.84 -3.04
C TYR A 71 2.70 4.78 -2.11
N PRO A 72 2.56 4.74 -0.76
CA PRO A 72 3.37 5.58 0.10
C PRO A 72 4.86 5.22 0.03
N ASN A 73 5.18 3.93 -0.07
CA ASN A 73 6.56 3.48 -0.21
C ASN A 73 7.17 3.92 -1.55
N ILE A 74 6.39 3.82 -2.64
CA ILE A 74 6.82 4.30 -3.96
C ILE A 74 7.03 5.83 -3.94
N MET A 75 6.09 6.58 -3.33
CA MET A 75 6.23 8.03 -3.18
C MET A 75 7.46 8.41 -2.35
N ALA A 76 7.71 7.70 -1.25
CA ALA A 76 8.89 7.93 -0.42
C ALA A 76 10.19 7.71 -1.21
N GLY A 77 10.23 6.68 -2.07
CA GLY A 77 11.35 6.45 -2.99
C GLY A 77 11.60 7.61 -3.95
N VAL A 78 10.53 8.24 -4.46
CA VAL A 78 10.66 9.46 -5.30
C VAL A 78 11.10 10.66 -4.45
N MET A 79 10.50 10.85 -3.28
CA MET A 79 10.86 11.95 -2.37
C MET A 79 12.31 11.86 -1.89
N SER A 80 12.85 10.64 -1.70
CA SER A 80 14.24 10.46 -1.31
C SER A 80 15.24 11.02 -2.33
N MET A 81 14.88 11.01 -3.63
CA MET A 81 15.69 11.63 -4.69
C MET A 81 15.68 13.17 -4.60
N ALA A 82 14.69 13.75 -3.93
CA ALA A 82 14.55 15.19 -3.69
C ALA A 82 14.94 15.56 -2.24
N GLY A 83 15.83 14.80 -1.60
CA GLY A 83 16.29 15.07 -0.23
C GLY A 83 15.36 14.57 0.88
N GLY A 84 14.40 13.69 0.56
CA GLY A 84 13.52 13.08 1.55
C GLY A 84 14.25 12.14 2.51
N GLY A 85 13.71 12.04 3.73
CA GLY A 85 14.25 11.16 4.78
C GLY A 85 13.81 9.69 4.63
N ASP A 86 14.19 8.89 5.62
CA ASP A 86 13.85 7.47 5.66
C ASP A 86 12.33 7.24 5.77
N PHE A 87 11.87 6.17 5.14
CA PHE A 87 10.48 5.73 5.21
C PHE A 87 10.38 4.32 5.77
N THR A 88 9.66 4.17 6.87
CA THR A 88 9.52 2.92 7.60
C THR A 88 8.08 2.43 7.63
N GLN A 89 7.89 1.10 7.66
CA GLN A 89 6.59 0.46 7.69
C GLN A 89 6.57 -0.70 8.69
N PRO A 90 5.43 -0.97 9.37
CA PRO A 90 5.28 -2.16 10.22
C PRO A 90 5.04 -3.41 9.35
N TYR A 91 6.09 -3.91 8.70
CA TYR A 91 5.99 -5.05 7.80
C TYR A 91 5.35 -6.26 8.49
N VAL A 92 4.51 -6.95 7.73
CA VAL A 92 4.07 -8.30 8.07
C VAL A 92 5.17 -9.31 7.78
N SER A 93 5.08 -10.49 8.38
CA SER A 93 6.23 -11.41 8.47
C SER A 93 6.49 -12.22 7.21
N ASP A 94 5.52 -12.29 6.28
CA ASP A 94 5.60 -13.18 5.11
C ASP A 94 4.82 -12.67 3.90
N ASN A 95 4.85 -13.46 2.82
CA ASN A 95 4.10 -13.23 1.59
C ASN A 95 2.87 -14.15 1.42
N VAL A 96 2.55 -14.95 2.41
CA VAL A 96 1.26 -15.67 2.47
C VAL A 96 0.15 -14.66 2.75
N GLY A 97 0.43 -13.73 3.62
CA GLY A 97 -0.49 -12.68 4.05
C GLY A 97 -1.44 -13.16 5.16
N GLY A 98 -2.31 -12.27 5.59
CA GLY A 98 -3.20 -12.50 6.71
C GLY A 98 -2.60 -12.11 8.06
N ILE A 99 -3.37 -12.35 9.11
CA ILE A 99 -2.94 -12.10 10.49
C ILE A 99 -3.67 -13.05 11.45
N ASN A 100 -2.94 -13.54 12.42
CA ASN A 100 -3.48 -14.31 13.54
C ASN A 100 -3.66 -13.41 14.78
N VAL A 101 -4.57 -13.82 15.66
CA VAL A 101 -4.76 -13.25 17.00
C VAL A 101 -4.73 -14.41 18.00
N GLY A 102 -3.72 -14.45 18.84
CA GLY A 102 -3.52 -15.53 19.81
C GLY A 102 -3.37 -16.91 19.14
N GLY A 103 -2.70 -16.99 18.01
CA GLY A 103 -2.50 -18.20 17.24
C GLY A 103 -3.72 -18.66 16.40
N GLN A 104 -4.83 -17.93 16.44
CA GLN A 104 -6.01 -18.21 15.64
C GLN A 104 -6.07 -17.25 14.44
N GLN A 105 -6.41 -17.77 13.25
CA GLN A 105 -6.57 -16.95 12.06
C GLN A 105 -7.68 -15.92 12.24
N PHE A 106 -7.31 -14.64 12.19
CA PHE A 106 -8.25 -13.53 12.19
C PHE A 106 -8.58 -13.09 10.74
N TRP A 107 -7.55 -12.96 9.89
CA TRP A 107 -7.71 -12.67 8.47
C TRP A 107 -6.94 -13.68 7.63
N GLY A 108 -7.50 -14.05 6.48
CA GLY A 108 -6.97 -15.14 5.65
C GLY A 108 -5.75 -14.77 4.80
N PRO A 109 -5.12 -15.78 4.20
CA PRO A 109 -4.07 -15.59 3.20
C PRO A 109 -4.54 -14.77 2.00
N ARG A 110 -3.59 -14.22 1.24
CA ARG A 110 -3.90 -13.55 -0.01
C ARG A 110 -4.47 -14.51 -1.05
N LEU A 111 -5.23 -13.96 -1.97
CA LEU A 111 -5.78 -14.69 -3.10
C LEU A 111 -4.78 -14.75 -4.27
N PHE A 112 -4.96 -15.73 -5.13
CA PHE A 112 -4.34 -15.80 -6.46
C PHE A 112 -5.31 -16.47 -7.44
N PHE A 113 -5.09 -16.28 -8.73
CA PHE A 113 -5.87 -16.98 -9.76
C PHE A 113 -5.24 -18.34 -10.05
N ASN A 114 -5.95 -19.41 -9.80
CA ASN A 114 -5.46 -20.79 -9.93
C ASN A 114 -5.73 -21.41 -11.32
N GLY A 115 -6.18 -20.63 -12.30
CA GLY A 115 -6.58 -21.09 -13.62
C GLY A 115 -8.08 -21.33 -13.79
N ALA A 116 -8.82 -21.47 -12.69
CA ALA A 116 -10.27 -21.64 -12.68
C ALA A 116 -11.01 -20.55 -11.91
N GLY A 117 -10.34 -19.92 -10.92
CA GLY A 117 -10.91 -18.85 -10.12
C GLY A 117 -9.96 -18.37 -9.01
N PRO A 118 -10.41 -17.44 -8.16
CA PRO A 118 -9.66 -17.01 -6.99
C PRO A 118 -9.51 -18.18 -6.00
N ALA A 119 -8.29 -18.38 -5.50
CA ALA A 119 -7.98 -19.37 -4.49
C ALA A 119 -7.00 -18.76 -3.47
N PHE A 120 -7.00 -19.25 -2.23
CA PHE A 120 -6.02 -18.83 -1.25
C PHE A 120 -4.62 -19.39 -1.55
N VAL A 121 -3.60 -18.56 -1.36
CA VAL A 121 -2.21 -19.01 -1.39
C VAL A 121 -1.99 -20.05 -0.29
N SER A 122 -1.28 -21.13 -0.63
CA SER A 122 -0.89 -22.14 0.33
C SER A 122 0.22 -21.64 1.26
N GLY A 123 0.15 -22.01 2.53
CA GLY A 123 1.13 -21.67 3.54
C GLY A 123 0.50 -21.30 4.87
N SER A 124 1.34 -21.17 5.89
CA SER A 124 0.90 -20.75 7.22
C SER A 124 1.04 -19.24 7.37
N ILE A 125 0.02 -18.62 7.96
CA ILE A 125 0.08 -17.21 8.37
C ILE A 125 1.04 -17.13 9.56
N THR A 126 2.11 -16.32 9.42
CA THR A 126 3.12 -16.15 10.47
C THR A 126 3.03 -14.80 11.16
N THR A 127 2.24 -13.88 10.61
CA THR A 127 1.99 -12.58 11.24
C THR A 127 1.02 -12.74 12.40
N GLU A 128 1.45 -12.33 13.60
CA GLU A 128 0.66 -12.43 14.83
C GLU A 128 0.42 -11.02 15.40
N ALA A 129 -0.85 -10.68 15.66
CA ALA A 129 -1.25 -9.36 16.16
C ALA A 129 -0.67 -9.04 17.53
N THR A 130 -0.46 -10.06 18.36
CA THR A 130 0.11 -9.90 19.70
C THR A 130 1.63 -9.69 19.70
N ASN A 131 2.29 -9.90 18.55
CA ASN A 131 3.71 -9.57 18.38
C ASN A 131 3.88 -8.09 18.03
N VAL A 132 4.05 -7.27 19.06
CA VAL A 132 4.26 -5.83 18.91
C VAL A 132 5.61 -5.57 18.21
N VAL A 133 5.58 -4.75 17.19
CA VAL A 133 6.74 -4.24 16.47
C VAL A 133 6.85 -2.74 16.75
N PRO A 134 7.79 -2.31 17.60
CA PRO A 134 7.84 -0.91 18.03
C PRO A 134 8.26 0.01 16.88
N GLY A 135 7.54 1.16 16.76
CA GLY A 135 7.86 2.23 15.82
C GLY A 135 8.91 3.21 16.36
N PRO A 136 8.94 4.42 15.85
CA PRO A 136 7.93 5.03 14.97
C PRO A 136 7.94 4.53 13.53
N TYR A 137 6.78 4.61 12.86
CA TYR A 137 6.62 4.21 11.46
C TYR A 137 6.11 5.37 10.62
N SER A 138 6.75 5.57 9.48
CA SER A 138 6.31 6.58 8.49
C SER A 138 4.99 6.21 7.82
N ASN A 139 4.74 4.92 7.60
CA ASN A 139 3.45 4.44 7.16
C ASN A 139 2.60 3.99 8.35
N MET A 140 1.69 4.85 8.76
CA MET A 140 0.74 4.63 9.87
C MET A 140 -0.59 4.05 9.39
N ALA A 141 -0.66 3.50 8.18
CA ALA A 141 -1.91 2.98 7.64
C ALA A 141 -2.40 1.75 8.39
N MET A 142 -3.71 1.70 8.58
CA MET A 142 -4.41 0.66 9.33
C MET A 142 -5.35 -0.08 8.38
N PRO A 143 -5.03 -1.32 7.93
CA PRO A 143 -5.93 -2.09 7.09
C PRO A 143 -7.34 -2.15 7.64
N TYR A 144 -8.32 -2.00 6.76
CA TYR A 144 -9.75 -2.06 7.07
C TYR A 144 -10.24 -1.03 8.12
N ALA A 145 -9.49 0.06 8.29
CA ALA A 145 -9.92 1.16 9.15
C ALA A 145 -11.08 1.94 8.52
N ILE A 146 -11.91 2.48 9.38
CA ILE A 146 -12.89 3.52 9.03
C ILE A 146 -12.39 4.88 9.56
N ALA A 147 -12.95 5.98 9.04
CA ALA A 147 -12.49 7.33 9.41
C ALA A 147 -12.43 7.58 10.93
N GLY A 148 -13.41 7.06 11.69
CA GLY A 148 -13.42 7.16 13.14
C GLY A 148 -12.25 6.46 13.83
N SER A 149 -11.71 5.39 13.24
CA SER A 149 -10.59 4.64 13.81
C SER A 149 -9.31 5.46 13.93
N PHE A 150 -9.18 6.54 13.16
CA PHE A 150 -7.97 7.37 13.17
C PHE A 150 -7.80 8.21 14.43
N VAL A 151 -8.91 8.55 15.08
CA VAL A 151 -8.96 9.46 16.22
C VAL A 151 -9.48 8.82 17.50
N VAL A 152 -9.97 7.58 17.44
CA VAL A 152 -10.52 6.89 18.61
C VAL A 152 -9.39 6.21 19.39
N PRO A 153 -9.18 6.54 20.67
CA PRO A 153 -8.24 5.83 21.53
C PRO A 153 -8.64 4.37 21.73
N GLY A 154 -7.65 3.50 21.94
CA GLY A 154 -7.89 2.08 22.22
C GLY A 154 -7.99 1.18 20.97
N VAL A 155 -8.07 1.76 19.76
CA VAL A 155 -8.08 0.98 18.51
C VAL A 155 -6.77 0.20 18.30
N GLY A 156 -5.68 0.64 18.92
CA GLY A 156 -4.38 -0.05 18.97
C GLY A 156 -4.12 -0.80 20.28
N SER A 157 -5.12 -1.00 21.14
CA SER A 157 -4.89 -1.62 22.44
C SER A 157 -4.97 -3.15 22.41
N MET A 158 -4.12 -3.81 23.19
CA MET A 158 -4.16 -5.26 23.35
C MET A 158 -5.46 -5.71 24.03
N GLU A 159 -5.94 -4.96 25.01
CA GLU A 159 -7.21 -5.23 25.71
C GLU A 159 -8.39 -5.14 24.73
N GLY A 160 -8.41 -4.08 23.90
CA GLY A 160 -9.41 -3.91 22.86
C GLY A 160 -9.35 -5.01 21.81
N LEU A 161 -8.14 -5.53 21.48
CA LEU A 161 -7.98 -6.66 20.58
C LEU A 161 -8.65 -7.92 21.12
N MET A 162 -8.43 -8.24 22.38
CA MET A 162 -9.05 -9.40 23.03
C MET A 162 -10.55 -9.26 23.17
N ALA A 163 -11.06 -8.02 23.22
CA ALA A 163 -12.49 -7.71 23.22
C ALA A 163 -13.11 -7.59 21.81
N GLY A 164 -12.32 -7.75 20.75
CA GLY A 164 -12.77 -7.58 19.35
C GLY A 164 -13.08 -6.12 18.96
N GLN A 165 -12.51 -5.15 19.67
CA GLN A 165 -12.74 -3.72 19.48
C GLN A 165 -11.54 -2.96 18.91
N ALA A 166 -10.37 -3.60 18.85
CA ALA A 166 -9.15 -3.01 18.29
C ALA A 166 -8.84 -3.57 16.90
N ASN A 167 -8.04 -2.83 16.15
CA ASN A 167 -7.55 -3.25 14.85
C ASN A 167 -6.25 -4.07 15.01
N PRO A 168 -6.22 -5.35 14.63
CA PRO A 168 -5.09 -6.24 14.89
C PRO A 168 -3.79 -5.78 14.23
N TRP A 169 -3.85 -5.12 13.09
CA TRP A 169 -2.64 -4.58 12.43
C TRP A 169 -2.09 -3.36 13.16
N TYR A 170 -2.98 -2.49 13.69
CA TYR A 170 -2.52 -1.31 14.43
C TYR A 170 -2.03 -1.67 15.83
N VAL A 171 -2.61 -2.66 16.49
CA VAL A 171 -2.13 -3.17 17.79
C VAL A 171 -0.63 -3.53 17.73
N ARG A 172 -0.15 -4.05 16.61
CA ARG A 172 1.26 -4.39 16.43
C ARG A 172 2.20 -3.18 16.47
N SER A 173 1.74 -2.01 16.07
CA SER A 173 2.58 -0.82 15.83
C SER A 173 2.18 0.42 16.62
N ALA A 174 1.07 0.38 17.36
CA ALA A 174 0.63 1.49 18.18
C ALA A 174 1.65 1.83 19.28
N SER A 175 1.91 3.10 19.52
CA SER A 175 2.87 3.56 20.53
C SER A 175 2.43 3.25 21.97
N SER A 176 1.13 3.10 22.18
CA SER A 176 0.54 2.75 23.47
C SER A 176 -0.89 2.23 23.33
N ASN A 177 -1.45 1.66 24.40
CA ASN A 177 -2.83 1.18 24.42
C ASN A 177 -3.87 2.29 24.17
N ASN A 178 -3.55 3.54 24.44
CA ASN A 178 -4.42 4.70 24.22
C ASN A 178 -4.01 5.55 23.02
N ALA A 179 -3.04 5.08 22.23
CA ALA A 179 -2.63 5.75 21.02
C ALA A 179 -3.78 5.89 20.02
N THR A 180 -3.72 6.97 19.26
CA THR A 180 -4.54 7.14 18.05
C THR A 180 -3.60 7.21 16.86
N MET A 181 -4.05 6.79 15.68
CA MET A 181 -3.21 6.85 14.47
C MET A 181 -2.75 8.29 14.20
N VAL A 182 -3.65 9.27 14.34
CA VAL A 182 -3.30 10.69 14.17
C VAL A 182 -2.28 11.13 15.22
N GLY A 183 -2.45 10.70 16.48
CA GLY A 183 -1.51 11.02 17.55
C GLY A 183 -0.10 10.50 17.26
N ASP A 184 0.00 9.22 16.89
CA ASP A 184 1.28 8.58 16.54
C ASP A 184 1.94 9.23 15.32
N ALA A 185 1.14 9.61 14.32
CA ALA A 185 1.65 10.32 13.15
C ALA A 185 2.18 11.71 13.51
N MET A 186 1.44 12.48 14.30
CA MET A 186 1.83 13.84 14.70
C MET A 186 3.04 13.88 15.63
N MET A 187 3.26 12.84 16.46
CA MET A 187 4.47 12.74 17.29
C MET A 187 5.76 12.69 16.48
N GLN A 188 5.70 12.30 15.21
CA GLN A 188 6.86 12.28 14.32
C GLN A 188 7.19 13.66 13.73
N GLN A 189 6.37 14.69 14.01
CA GLN A 189 6.54 16.06 13.49
C GLN A 189 6.70 16.09 11.95
N PRO A 190 5.75 15.53 11.20
CA PRO A 190 5.89 15.41 9.75
C PRO A 190 6.01 16.79 9.08
N THR A 191 6.99 16.94 8.19
CA THR A 191 7.13 18.09 7.30
C THR A 191 6.27 17.93 6.05
N SER A 192 5.99 16.66 5.66
CA SER A 192 5.02 16.33 4.62
C SER A 192 4.17 15.14 5.04
N TYR A 193 2.88 15.14 4.68
CA TYR A 193 2.00 14.02 4.99
C TYR A 193 1.00 13.74 3.87
N LYS A 194 0.57 12.49 3.80
CA LYS A 194 -0.51 12.05 2.93
C LYS A 194 -1.52 11.26 3.74
N THR A 195 -2.80 11.66 3.65
CA THR A 195 -3.92 10.92 4.20
C THR A 195 -4.83 10.46 3.08
N LEU A 196 -5.12 9.18 3.03
CA LEU A 196 -6.13 8.62 2.15
C LEU A 196 -7.07 7.75 2.99
N CYS A 197 -8.32 8.18 3.07
CA CYS A 197 -9.40 7.39 3.63
C CYS A 197 -10.39 7.10 2.50
N ALA A 198 -10.44 5.88 2.01
CA ALA A 198 -11.53 5.47 1.15
C ALA A 198 -12.80 5.37 2.00
N LEU A 199 -13.90 5.95 1.54
CA LEU A 199 -15.20 5.64 2.11
C LEU A 199 -15.43 4.13 1.94
N PRO A 200 -15.91 3.43 2.97
CA PRO A 200 -16.25 2.03 2.79
C PRO A 200 -17.27 1.96 1.65
N CYS A 201 -16.96 1.18 0.63
CA CYS A 201 -17.98 0.76 -0.31
C CYS A 201 -19.02 0.03 0.53
N ALA A 202 -20.20 0.62 0.69
CA ALA A 202 -21.32 -0.06 1.33
C ALA A 202 -21.59 -1.35 0.55
N PRO A 203 -21.88 -2.45 1.24
CA PRO A 203 -22.19 -3.73 0.61
C PRO A 203 -23.41 -3.65 -0.29
#